data_9f1fe085ebe9e4f6dd17f1d2b3b3d447
#
_entry.id   9f1fe085ebe9e4f6dd17f1d2b3b3d447
#
_cell.length_a   1.000
_cell.length_b   1.000
_cell.length_c   1.000
_cell.angle_alpha   90.00
_cell.angle_beta   90.00
_cell.angle_gamma   90.00
#
_symmetry.space_group_name_H-M   'P 1'
#
loop_
_entity.id
_entity.type
_entity.pdbx_description
1 polymer ?
#
loop_
_entity_poly.entity_id
_entity_poly.type
_entity_poly.pdbx_seq_one_letter_code
_entity_poly.pdbx_strand_id
1 'polypeptide(L)'
;MTTRYYDVIVLGRSLGTLAAAALLARRDFRVLVLGQEGRPCDYRFERYRFRRRAFTWLAGASPPWSRLLQELAQTPRFRRRLISLDPMFSGVLPNRRLELPPDIELFYREIEREFPEVRQIVDELYASFASVNAATDDAFDRDVMWPPGNFWERFQTNRVAAGLPLVGPQEGVDILARFPAGHPFRDLVTLPAEFASHMAAPSSGGLPPFALARLHGAWARGIHALQRGEDELAEFLVERIEAHSGLCRLNSRASKIIVERGAVSGVVEEGEEHAVGTANLITDLPGESIAELADGQGITPSAQRQWPRMTPMTGRYVVSLLVNKEGLPEPLSEESFLVSSRTPRLDPRRPDIHLQRFDPSRLDESAAATSPQSLLVAEILLPKRGVLTLYEAREAVIATLQSNFPFLDRHLIAVDSAYDGLPLWDYSSGNRVEVDRVHCKETAPGGEPMPQLWNPQPVGFLGLAGEPLRGPIAGIYLTGSTVLPALGQEGELLVATSVARLITRKHGTRQRMRRQMWSRVEAD
;
A
#
# COMPACT_ATOMS: atom_id res chain seq x y z
N MET A 1 29.16 -27.67 -11.83
CA MET A 1 28.22 -26.59 -12.29
C MET A 1 28.32 -25.46 -11.29
N THR A 2 28.71 -24.24 -11.71
CA THR A 2 28.78 -23.07 -10.82
C THR A 2 27.35 -22.62 -10.54
N THR A 3 26.85 -23.00 -9.38
CA THR A 3 25.53 -22.56 -8.90
C THR A 3 25.58 -21.04 -8.76
N ARG A 4 24.75 -20.32 -9.51
CA ARG A 4 24.62 -18.86 -9.34
C ARG A 4 24.26 -18.58 -7.89
N TYR A 5 24.95 -17.64 -7.26
CA TYR A 5 24.73 -17.29 -5.86
C TYR A 5 24.52 -15.78 -5.72
N TYR A 6 23.49 -15.39 -4.98
CA TYR A 6 23.23 -14.01 -4.57
C TYR A 6 23.30 -13.89 -3.05
N ASP A 7 23.74 -12.73 -2.57
CA ASP A 7 23.77 -12.47 -1.13
C ASP A 7 22.36 -12.36 -0.55
N VAL A 8 21.42 -11.86 -1.40
CA VAL A 8 20.01 -11.72 -1.09
C VAL A 8 19.15 -12.03 -2.33
N ILE A 9 18.16 -12.88 -2.17
CA ILE A 9 17.06 -13.04 -3.13
C ILE A 9 15.82 -12.35 -2.56
N VAL A 10 15.06 -11.68 -3.41
CA VAL A 10 13.84 -10.95 -3.06
C VAL A 10 12.69 -11.56 -3.84
N LEU A 11 11.62 -11.97 -3.16
CA LEU A 11 10.40 -12.49 -3.75
C LEU A 11 9.27 -11.50 -3.51
N GLY A 12 8.79 -10.88 -4.57
CA GLY A 12 7.72 -9.89 -4.55
C GLY A 12 8.12 -8.54 -5.15
N ARG A 13 7.16 -7.63 -5.23
CA ARG A 13 7.35 -6.29 -5.78
C ARG A 13 6.65 -5.18 -4.97
N SER A 14 6.24 -5.47 -3.73
CA SER A 14 5.68 -4.44 -2.85
C SER A 14 6.69 -3.33 -2.58
N LEU A 15 6.19 -2.18 -2.11
CA LEU A 15 7.02 -1.04 -1.71
C LEU A 15 8.13 -1.47 -0.73
N GLY A 16 7.76 -2.26 0.29
CA GLY A 16 8.70 -2.73 1.30
C GLY A 16 9.80 -3.63 0.74
N THR A 17 9.45 -4.58 -0.15
CA THR A 17 10.42 -5.49 -0.76
C THR A 17 11.40 -4.75 -1.67
N LEU A 18 10.91 -3.90 -2.55
CA LEU A 18 11.75 -3.13 -3.47
C LEU A 18 12.62 -2.10 -2.73
N ALA A 19 12.09 -1.45 -1.68
CA ALA A 19 12.85 -0.53 -0.85
C ALA A 19 14.00 -1.23 -0.12
N ALA A 20 13.75 -2.41 0.48
CA ALA A 20 14.80 -3.21 1.11
C ALA A 20 15.85 -3.68 0.09
N ALA A 21 15.43 -4.11 -1.09
CA ALA A 21 16.32 -4.51 -2.18
C ALA A 21 17.21 -3.36 -2.64
N ALA A 22 16.66 -2.15 -2.83
CA ALA A 22 17.41 -0.95 -3.24
C ALA A 22 18.46 -0.54 -2.20
N LEU A 23 18.11 -0.55 -0.90
CA LEU A 23 19.05 -0.28 0.19
C LEU A 23 20.19 -1.29 0.23
N LEU A 24 19.88 -2.59 0.05
CA LEU A 24 20.92 -3.63 0.07
C LEU A 24 21.81 -3.59 -1.16
N ALA A 25 21.26 -3.37 -2.35
CA ALA A 25 22.04 -3.16 -3.57
C ALA A 25 22.99 -1.95 -3.41
N ARG A 26 22.50 -0.84 -2.86
CA ARG A 26 23.33 0.35 -2.53
C ARG A 26 24.46 0.04 -1.55
N ARG A 27 24.26 -0.95 -0.68
CA ARG A 27 25.25 -1.41 0.31
C ARG A 27 26.15 -2.55 -0.24
N ASP A 28 26.27 -2.68 -1.55
CA ASP A 28 27.13 -3.62 -2.26
C ASP A 28 26.75 -5.11 -2.07
N PHE A 29 25.49 -5.42 -1.74
CA PHE A 29 25.00 -6.79 -1.78
C PHE A 29 24.61 -7.18 -3.20
N ARG A 30 24.90 -8.41 -3.60
CA ARG A 30 24.37 -8.98 -4.85
C ARG A 30 22.92 -9.35 -4.64
N VAL A 31 22.01 -8.59 -5.23
CA VAL A 31 20.55 -8.74 -5.09
C VAL A 31 19.95 -9.31 -6.37
N LEU A 32 19.08 -10.33 -6.22
CA LEU A 32 18.18 -10.81 -7.28
C LEU A 32 16.74 -10.57 -6.83
N VAL A 33 15.94 -9.92 -7.66
CA VAL A 33 14.51 -9.72 -7.44
C VAL A 33 13.72 -10.58 -8.42
N LEU A 34 12.80 -11.40 -7.88
CA LEU A 34 11.78 -12.14 -8.63
C LEU A 34 10.42 -11.54 -8.26
N GLY A 35 9.64 -11.10 -9.26
CA GLY A 35 8.44 -10.30 -9.03
C GLY A 35 7.25 -11.07 -8.46
N GLN A 36 7.31 -12.40 -8.41
CA GLN A 36 6.36 -13.28 -7.74
C GLN A 36 4.89 -13.02 -8.16
N GLU A 37 4.66 -12.96 -9.46
CA GLU A 37 3.35 -12.70 -10.07
C GLU A 37 2.75 -11.31 -9.80
N GLY A 38 3.52 -10.41 -9.23
CA GLY A 38 3.08 -9.03 -9.04
C GLY A 38 2.75 -8.36 -10.38
N ARG A 39 1.49 -7.99 -10.59
CA ARG A 39 1.03 -7.39 -11.85
C ARG A 39 1.15 -5.88 -11.80
N PRO A 40 1.43 -5.21 -12.94
CA PRO A 40 1.37 -3.75 -13.06
C PRO A 40 0.03 -3.20 -12.58
N CYS A 41 0.00 -1.96 -12.15
CA CYS A 41 -1.25 -1.29 -11.77
C CYS A 41 -2.18 -1.14 -12.98
N ASP A 42 -1.62 -0.79 -14.13
CA ASP A 42 -2.38 -0.61 -15.36
C ASP A 42 -2.56 -1.94 -16.12
N TYR A 43 -3.68 -2.08 -16.83
CA TYR A 43 -3.93 -3.18 -17.76
C TYR A 43 -4.81 -2.71 -18.94
N ARG A 44 -4.73 -3.45 -20.04
CA ARG A 44 -5.54 -3.20 -21.24
C ARG A 44 -6.60 -4.28 -21.41
N PHE A 45 -7.79 -3.84 -21.76
CA PHE A 45 -8.86 -4.69 -22.25
C PHE A 45 -9.40 -4.08 -23.54
N GLU A 46 -9.23 -4.78 -24.67
CA GLU A 46 -9.50 -4.26 -26.00
C GLU A 46 -8.72 -2.93 -26.25
N ARG A 47 -9.43 -1.88 -26.61
CA ARG A 47 -8.90 -0.53 -26.85
C ARG A 47 -8.78 0.31 -25.57
N TYR A 48 -9.32 -0.19 -24.45
CA TYR A 48 -9.42 0.56 -23.21
C TYR A 48 -8.25 0.24 -22.27
N ARG A 49 -7.86 1.21 -21.48
CA ARG A 49 -6.87 1.08 -20.42
C ARG A 49 -7.53 1.35 -19.10
N PHE A 50 -7.31 0.45 -18.14
CA PHE A 50 -7.90 0.46 -16.80
C PHE A 50 -6.82 0.31 -15.73
N ARG A 51 -7.22 0.46 -14.48
CA ARG A 51 -6.36 0.29 -13.32
C ARG A 51 -6.87 -0.77 -12.36
N ARG A 52 -5.93 -1.55 -11.82
CA ARG A 52 -6.21 -2.54 -10.77
C ARG A 52 -6.39 -1.91 -9.41
N ARG A 53 -5.73 -0.79 -9.14
CA ARG A 53 -5.69 -0.18 -7.81
C ARG A 53 -5.77 1.34 -7.90
N ALA A 54 -6.45 1.94 -6.94
CA ALA A 54 -6.21 3.34 -6.61
C ALA A 54 -4.87 3.44 -5.86
N PHE A 55 -4.06 4.44 -6.19
CA PHE A 55 -2.77 4.63 -5.55
C PHE A 55 -2.49 6.11 -5.30
N THR A 56 -2.33 6.46 -4.04
CA THR A 56 -1.92 7.78 -3.58
C THR A 56 -0.61 7.66 -2.81
N TRP A 57 0.35 8.53 -3.11
CA TRP A 57 1.62 8.51 -2.41
C TRP A 57 1.51 9.25 -1.07
N LEU A 58 1.35 8.49 0.01
CA LEU A 58 1.14 8.99 1.37
C LEU A 58 2.42 9.06 2.21
N ALA A 59 3.44 8.29 1.85
CA ALA A 59 4.67 8.21 2.62
C ALA A 59 5.71 9.29 2.24
N GLY A 60 5.35 10.29 1.44
CA GLY A 60 6.28 11.32 0.95
C GLY A 60 6.96 12.13 2.06
N ALA A 61 6.24 12.42 3.14
CA ALA A 61 6.75 13.14 4.32
C ALA A 61 7.31 12.20 5.42
N SER A 62 7.33 10.89 5.19
CA SER A 62 7.78 9.91 6.17
C SER A 62 9.30 9.89 6.35
N PRO A 63 9.83 9.87 7.60
CA PRO A 63 11.27 9.79 7.86
C PRO A 63 11.96 8.59 7.21
N PRO A 64 11.42 7.35 7.24
CA PRO A 64 12.03 6.21 6.57
C PRO A 64 12.19 6.41 5.06
N TRP A 65 11.22 7.07 4.39
CA TRP A 65 11.34 7.41 2.97
C TRP A 65 12.43 8.45 2.72
N SER A 66 12.44 9.51 3.52
CA SER A 66 13.45 10.56 3.42
C SER A 66 14.86 10.01 3.58
N ARG A 67 15.08 9.12 4.56
CA ARG A 67 16.36 8.42 4.74
C ARG A 67 16.73 7.51 3.57
N LEU A 68 15.77 6.76 3.04
CA LEU A 68 15.99 5.92 1.88
C LEU A 68 16.47 6.76 0.69
N LEU A 69 15.79 7.87 0.38
CA LEU A 69 16.19 8.76 -0.70
C LEU A 69 17.56 9.40 -0.50
N GLN A 70 17.90 9.76 0.75
CA GLN A 70 19.22 10.30 1.11
C GLN A 70 20.31 9.25 0.90
N GLU A 71 20.11 8.01 1.37
CA GLU A 71 21.07 6.92 1.20
C GLU A 71 21.28 6.57 -0.28
N LEU A 72 20.22 6.61 -1.08
CA LEU A 72 20.27 6.41 -2.53
C LEU A 72 20.77 7.65 -3.30
N ALA A 73 20.97 8.81 -2.64
CA ALA A 73 21.29 10.09 -3.23
C ALA A 73 20.29 10.55 -4.32
N GLN A 74 18.99 10.30 -4.12
CA GLN A 74 17.93 10.52 -5.12
C GLN A 74 16.89 11.57 -4.72
N THR A 75 17.03 12.24 -3.58
CA THR A 75 16.02 13.20 -3.08
C THR A 75 15.60 14.26 -4.12
N PRO A 76 16.52 14.96 -4.83
CA PRO A 76 16.10 15.97 -5.80
C PRO A 76 15.43 15.36 -7.04
N ARG A 77 15.89 14.16 -7.46
CA ARG A 77 15.37 13.49 -8.65
C ARG A 77 13.96 12.97 -8.40
N PHE A 78 13.71 12.39 -7.23
CA PHE A 78 12.37 11.88 -6.88
C PHE A 78 11.37 13.03 -6.69
N ARG A 79 11.77 14.13 -6.03
CA ARG A 79 10.89 15.30 -5.85
C ARG A 79 10.34 15.87 -7.16
N ARG A 80 11.11 15.79 -8.25
CA ARG A 80 10.66 16.26 -9.58
C ARG A 80 9.58 15.39 -10.21
N ARG A 81 9.38 14.16 -9.71
CA ARG A 81 8.31 13.25 -10.18
C ARG A 81 6.99 13.48 -9.46
N LEU A 82 7.03 14.18 -8.32
CA LEU A 82 5.86 14.41 -7.49
C LEU A 82 5.00 15.54 -8.04
N ILE A 83 3.71 15.28 -8.16
CA ILE A 83 2.68 16.26 -8.51
C ILE A 83 1.91 16.56 -7.22
N SER A 84 2.03 17.79 -6.70
CA SER A 84 1.27 18.20 -5.52
C SER A 84 -0.20 18.28 -5.84
N LEU A 85 -1.05 17.74 -4.97
CA LEU A 85 -2.49 17.78 -5.12
C LEU A 85 -3.07 18.97 -4.32
N ASP A 86 -3.91 19.75 -5.00
CA ASP A 86 -4.67 20.86 -4.41
C ASP A 86 -6.08 20.91 -5.03
N PRO A 87 -7.14 20.61 -4.26
CA PRO A 87 -7.09 20.14 -2.88
C PRO A 87 -6.43 18.77 -2.73
N MET A 88 -5.90 18.46 -1.53
CA MET A 88 -5.32 17.16 -1.22
C MET A 88 -6.33 16.04 -1.47
N PHE A 89 -7.54 16.21 -0.95
CA PHE A 89 -8.68 15.36 -1.27
C PHE A 89 -10.00 16.08 -1.00
N SER A 90 -11.10 15.56 -1.53
CA SER A 90 -12.44 16.03 -1.24
C SER A 90 -13.26 14.97 -0.52
N GLY A 91 -14.04 15.39 0.46
CA GLY A 91 -15.10 14.58 1.06
C GLY A 91 -16.44 14.92 0.42
N VAL A 92 -17.09 13.96 -0.22
CA VAL A 92 -18.42 14.08 -0.81
C VAL A 92 -19.40 13.36 0.11
N LEU A 93 -20.26 14.14 0.76
CA LEU A 93 -21.29 13.68 1.69
C LEU A 93 -22.66 13.84 1.04
N PRO A 94 -23.72 13.19 1.51
CA PRO A 94 -25.04 13.23 0.88
C PRO A 94 -25.59 14.64 0.60
N ASN A 95 -25.25 15.61 1.45
CA ASN A 95 -25.76 17.00 1.32
C ASN A 95 -24.67 18.07 1.48
N ARG A 96 -23.40 17.66 1.55
CA ARG A 96 -22.27 18.57 1.80
C ARG A 96 -21.03 18.10 1.03
N ARG A 97 -20.19 19.04 0.67
CA ARG A 97 -18.88 18.76 0.09
C ARG A 97 -17.83 19.58 0.82
N LEU A 98 -16.79 18.91 1.25
CA LEU A 98 -15.63 19.52 1.89
C LEU A 98 -14.41 19.29 1.02
N GLU A 99 -13.64 20.33 0.76
CA GLU A 99 -12.32 20.25 0.16
C GLU A 99 -11.26 20.41 1.26
N LEU A 100 -10.22 19.57 1.22
CA LEU A 100 -9.09 19.70 2.14
C LEU A 100 -7.90 20.25 1.35
N PRO A 101 -7.73 21.58 1.32
CA PRO A 101 -6.56 22.21 0.72
C PRO A 101 -5.31 22.00 1.60
N PRO A 102 -4.09 22.05 1.04
CA PRO A 102 -2.85 21.99 1.82
C PRO A 102 -2.62 23.23 2.68
N ASP A 103 -3.23 24.37 2.33
CA ASP A 103 -3.19 25.60 3.08
C ASP A 103 -4.13 25.54 4.29
N ILE A 104 -3.57 25.72 5.49
CA ILE A 104 -4.33 25.58 6.75
C ILE A 104 -5.40 26.66 6.93
N GLU A 105 -5.19 27.88 6.42
CA GLU A 105 -6.18 28.94 6.52
C GLU A 105 -7.37 28.69 5.59
N LEU A 106 -7.09 28.17 4.38
CA LEU A 106 -8.14 27.77 3.45
C LEU A 106 -8.92 26.57 4.00
N PHE A 107 -8.23 25.60 4.61
CA PHE A 107 -8.88 24.47 5.27
C PHE A 107 -9.83 24.95 6.39
N TYR A 108 -9.40 25.90 7.22
CA TYR A 108 -10.27 26.43 8.26
C TYR A 108 -11.49 27.18 7.72
N ARG A 109 -11.37 27.86 6.59
CA ARG A 109 -12.53 28.49 5.93
C ARG A 109 -13.51 27.44 5.41
N GLU A 110 -13.01 26.33 4.87
CA GLU A 110 -13.85 25.22 4.43
C GLU A 110 -14.61 24.59 5.60
N ILE A 111 -13.95 24.38 6.75
CA ILE A 111 -14.62 23.88 7.96
C ILE A 111 -15.67 24.86 8.45
N GLU A 112 -15.40 26.14 8.46
CA GLU A 112 -16.35 27.17 8.90
C GLU A 112 -17.54 27.28 7.96
N ARG A 113 -17.35 27.04 6.67
CA ARG A 113 -18.43 27.01 5.68
C ARG A 113 -19.33 25.79 5.85
N GLU A 114 -18.76 24.60 6.00
CA GLU A 114 -19.50 23.33 5.95
C GLU A 114 -19.89 22.79 7.33
N PHE A 115 -19.07 23.04 8.36
CA PHE A 115 -19.19 22.46 9.68
C PHE A 115 -18.89 23.49 10.80
N PRO A 116 -19.52 24.67 10.80
CA PRO A 116 -19.25 25.71 11.80
C PRO A 116 -19.48 25.22 13.24
N GLU A 117 -20.41 24.26 13.42
CA GLU A 117 -20.80 23.70 14.71
C GLU A 117 -19.68 22.87 15.40
N VAL A 118 -18.70 22.40 14.66
CA VAL A 118 -17.60 21.60 15.20
C VAL A 118 -16.22 22.22 14.97
N ARG A 119 -16.15 23.48 14.52
CA ARG A 119 -14.90 24.17 14.19
C ARG A 119 -13.85 24.03 15.28
N GLN A 120 -14.19 24.34 16.52
CA GLN A 120 -13.25 24.26 17.63
C GLN A 120 -12.76 22.83 17.88
N ILE A 121 -13.65 21.82 17.75
CA ILE A 121 -13.27 20.41 17.90
C ILE A 121 -12.28 19.99 16.83
N VAL A 122 -12.47 20.47 15.59
CA VAL A 122 -11.57 20.22 14.47
C VAL A 122 -10.20 20.82 14.74
N ASP A 123 -10.12 22.08 15.17
CA ASP A 123 -8.86 22.76 15.49
C ASP A 123 -8.07 21.98 16.53
N GLU A 124 -8.71 21.54 17.61
CA GLU A 124 -8.09 20.76 18.68
C GLU A 124 -7.65 19.36 18.21
N LEU A 125 -8.46 18.69 17.34
CA LEU A 125 -8.10 17.41 16.76
C LEU A 125 -6.84 17.51 15.90
N TYR A 126 -6.79 18.49 14.99
CA TYR A 126 -5.64 18.66 14.10
C TYR A 126 -4.38 19.10 14.85
N ALA A 127 -4.50 19.92 15.90
CA ALA A 127 -3.40 20.23 16.80
C ALA A 127 -2.87 18.97 17.51
N SER A 128 -3.77 18.09 17.98
CA SER A 128 -3.41 16.79 18.55
C SER A 128 -2.70 15.89 17.51
N PHE A 129 -3.23 15.80 16.30
CA PHE A 129 -2.60 15.02 15.23
C PHE A 129 -1.23 15.55 14.83
N ALA A 130 -1.05 16.86 14.79
CA ALA A 130 0.26 17.48 14.54
C ALA A 130 1.29 17.07 15.61
N SER A 131 0.88 17.07 16.89
CA SER A 131 1.73 16.62 18.00
C SER A 131 2.09 15.14 17.89
N VAL A 132 1.09 14.26 17.59
CA VAL A 132 1.32 12.83 17.36
C VAL A 132 2.30 12.62 16.20
N ASN A 133 2.10 13.34 15.09
CA ASN A 133 2.94 13.20 13.91
C ASN A 133 4.37 13.66 14.16
N ALA A 134 4.59 14.77 14.88
CA ALA A 134 5.92 15.25 15.22
C ALA A 134 6.68 14.25 16.12
N ALA A 135 6.03 13.75 17.17
CA ALA A 135 6.62 12.73 18.05
C ALA A 135 6.94 11.42 17.30
N THR A 136 6.08 11.06 16.36
CA THR A 136 6.25 9.85 15.53
C THR A 136 7.41 10.02 14.56
N ASP A 137 7.53 11.16 13.91
CA ASP A 137 8.62 11.45 12.98
C ASP A 137 9.98 11.37 13.71
N ASP A 138 10.09 11.93 14.92
CA ASP A 138 11.29 11.81 15.77
C ASP A 138 11.59 10.34 16.13
N ALA A 139 10.56 9.58 16.51
CA ALA A 139 10.72 8.16 16.85
C ALA A 139 11.13 7.30 15.65
N PHE A 140 10.52 7.51 14.49
CA PHE A 140 10.79 6.74 13.27
C PHE A 140 12.11 7.16 12.60
N ASP A 141 12.62 8.33 12.91
CA ASP A 141 13.97 8.75 12.52
C ASP A 141 15.07 8.07 13.34
N ARG A 142 14.76 7.47 14.48
CA ARG A 142 15.75 6.78 15.32
C ARG A 142 16.15 5.40 14.75
N ASP A 143 17.39 5.02 15.07
CA ASP A 143 18.01 3.79 14.56
C ASP A 143 17.59 2.54 15.37
N VAL A 144 16.29 2.25 15.44
CA VAL A 144 15.71 1.08 16.11
C VAL A 144 14.95 0.17 15.14
N MET A 145 14.59 -1.04 15.60
CA MET A 145 13.89 -2.03 14.77
C MET A 145 12.38 -1.91 14.89
N TRP A 146 11.67 -1.80 13.77
CA TRP A 146 10.22 -1.78 13.67
C TRP A 146 9.71 -2.93 12.79
N PRO A 147 8.91 -3.90 13.31
CA PRO A 147 8.76 -4.22 14.73
C PRO A 147 10.00 -4.93 15.31
N PRO A 148 10.21 -4.86 16.63
CA PRO A 148 11.33 -5.54 17.27
C PRO A 148 11.09 -7.05 17.37
N GLY A 149 12.13 -7.85 17.14
CA GLY A 149 12.03 -9.32 17.19
C GLY A 149 12.58 -9.95 18.46
N ASN A 150 13.74 -9.51 18.93
CA ASN A 150 14.40 -10.09 20.10
C ASN A 150 14.33 -9.17 21.34
N PHE A 151 14.79 -9.66 22.48
CA PHE A 151 14.73 -8.93 23.75
C PHE A 151 15.43 -7.56 23.69
N TRP A 152 16.62 -7.48 23.11
CA TRP A 152 17.36 -6.22 23.03
C TRP A 152 16.72 -5.22 22.07
N GLU A 153 16.22 -5.68 20.94
CA GLU A 153 15.46 -4.86 20.01
C GLU A 153 14.19 -4.32 20.68
N ARG A 154 13.47 -5.19 21.42
CA ARG A 154 12.27 -4.78 22.20
C ARG A 154 12.62 -3.73 23.25
N PHE A 155 13.70 -3.91 23.97
CA PHE A 155 14.14 -2.94 24.98
C PHE A 155 14.44 -1.57 24.34
N GLN A 156 15.19 -1.56 23.24
CA GLN A 156 15.53 -0.32 22.52
C GLN A 156 14.30 0.35 21.92
N THR A 157 13.45 -0.42 21.24
CA THR A 157 12.26 0.11 20.56
C THR A 157 11.20 0.55 21.56
N ASN A 158 11.00 -0.18 22.67
CA ASN A 158 10.09 0.24 23.74
C ASN A 158 10.51 1.58 24.36
N ARG A 159 11.82 1.80 24.55
CA ARG A 159 12.32 3.09 25.06
C ARG A 159 11.99 4.27 24.12
N VAL A 160 12.05 4.05 22.82
CA VAL A 160 11.66 5.05 21.82
C VAL A 160 10.14 5.20 21.79
N ALA A 161 9.42 4.08 21.78
CA ALA A 161 7.96 4.05 21.70
C ALA A 161 7.26 4.59 22.97
N ALA A 162 7.93 4.59 24.13
CA ALA A 162 7.40 5.15 25.36
C ALA A 162 7.09 6.66 25.28
N GLY A 163 7.71 7.37 24.33
CA GLY A 163 7.41 8.78 24.04
C GLY A 163 6.30 9.01 23.02
N LEU A 164 5.75 7.95 22.42
CA LEU A 164 4.71 8.08 21.41
C LEU A 164 3.33 8.26 22.07
N PRO A 165 2.59 9.32 21.74
CA PRO A 165 1.22 9.49 22.21
C PRO A 165 0.27 8.49 21.53
N LEU A 166 -0.84 8.18 22.17
CA LEU A 166 -1.90 7.29 21.68
C LEU A 166 -1.45 5.84 21.39
N VAL A 167 -0.28 5.43 21.84
CA VAL A 167 0.23 4.06 21.74
C VAL A 167 -0.05 3.29 23.01
N GLY A 168 -0.42 2.02 22.88
CA GLY A 168 -0.67 1.10 24.01
C GLY A 168 -2.06 0.48 23.97
N PRO A 169 -2.41 -0.34 24.97
CA PRO A 169 -3.72 -0.97 25.07
C PRO A 169 -4.78 0.09 25.44
N GLN A 170 -5.22 0.82 24.44
CA GLN A 170 -6.31 1.81 24.54
C GLN A 170 -7.57 1.20 23.94
N GLU A 171 -7.96 0.01 24.46
CA GLU A 171 -9.24 -0.58 24.10
C GLU A 171 -10.37 0.39 24.47
N GLY A 172 -11.15 0.79 23.46
CA GLY A 172 -12.32 1.66 23.64
C GLY A 172 -12.04 3.16 23.68
N VAL A 173 -10.80 3.64 23.50
CA VAL A 173 -10.54 5.08 23.36
C VAL A 173 -10.96 5.56 21.97
N ASP A 174 -12.06 6.28 21.91
CA ASP A 174 -12.50 6.97 20.71
C ASP A 174 -11.94 8.40 20.70
N ILE A 175 -10.88 8.63 19.90
CA ILE A 175 -10.27 9.96 19.77
C ILE A 175 -11.19 10.98 19.08
N LEU A 176 -12.28 10.52 18.49
CA LEU A 176 -13.32 11.34 17.87
C LEU A 176 -14.55 11.51 18.80
N ALA A 177 -14.49 11.06 20.07
CA ALA A 177 -15.61 11.11 21.00
C ALA A 177 -16.14 12.53 21.28
N ARG A 178 -15.33 13.56 21.05
CA ARG A 178 -15.75 14.98 21.17
C ARG A 178 -16.72 15.43 20.10
N PHE A 179 -16.72 14.78 18.93
CA PHE A 179 -17.72 15.05 17.91
C PHE A 179 -19.07 14.44 18.31
N PRO A 180 -20.18 15.10 18.00
CA PRO A 180 -21.49 14.50 18.19
C PRO A 180 -21.60 13.12 17.55
N ALA A 181 -22.32 12.22 18.19
CA ALA A 181 -22.51 10.87 17.66
C ALA A 181 -23.13 10.94 16.25
N GLY A 182 -22.52 10.25 15.29
CA GLY A 182 -22.97 10.26 13.90
C GLY A 182 -22.65 11.55 13.14
N HIS A 183 -21.83 12.47 13.65
CA HIS A 183 -21.42 13.66 12.92
C HIS A 183 -20.59 13.31 11.67
N PRO A 184 -20.90 13.89 10.48
CA PRO A 184 -20.24 13.52 9.20
C PRO A 184 -18.72 13.71 9.17
N PHE A 185 -18.20 14.66 9.91
CA PHE A 185 -16.77 14.90 9.97
C PHE A 185 -15.98 13.70 10.52
N ARG A 186 -16.60 12.85 11.35
CA ARG A 186 -15.96 11.62 11.86
C ARG A 186 -15.58 10.69 10.71
N ASP A 187 -16.43 10.58 9.69
CA ASP A 187 -16.15 9.71 8.54
C ASP A 187 -15.07 10.30 7.65
N LEU A 188 -15.03 11.63 7.51
CA LEU A 188 -13.95 12.32 6.79
C LEU A 188 -12.57 12.12 7.44
N VAL A 189 -12.52 11.81 8.73
CA VAL A 189 -11.28 11.47 9.42
C VAL A 189 -10.97 9.97 9.29
N THR A 190 -11.98 9.11 9.49
CA THR A 190 -11.76 7.66 9.56
C THR A 190 -11.58 7.02 8.20
N LEU A 191 -12.37 7.42 7.21
CA LEU A 191 -12.40 6.77 5.90
C LEU A 191 -11.06 6.84 5.15
N PRO A 192 -10.39 8.01 5.02
CA PRO A 192 -9.06 8.06 4.41
C PRO A 192 -8.04 7.17 5.11
N ALA A 193 -8.08 7.08 6.44
CA ALA A 193 -7.18 6.23 7.20
C ALA A 193 -7.46 4.73 6.99
N GLU A 194 -8.72 4.33 6.88
CA GLU A 194 -9.13 2.94 6.58
C GLU A 194 -8.64 2.52 5.19
N PHE A 195 -8.75 3.39 4.19
CA PHE A 195 -8.22 3.12 2.84
C PHE A 195 -6.67 3.16 2.78
N ALA A 196 -6.01 3.86 3.66
CA ALA A 196 -4.54 3.89 3.74
C ALA A 196 -3.95 2.69 4.51
N SER A 197 -4.74 2.04 5.39
CA SER A 197 -4.31 0.92 6.23
C SER A 197 -4.28 -0.39 5.45
N HIS A 198 -3.42 -1.32 5.86
CA HIS A 198 -3.49 -2.74 5.49
C HIS A 198 -4.15 -3.59 6.60
N MET A 199 -4.53 -2.97 7.71
CA MET A 199 -5.28 -3.60 8.80
C MET A 199 -6.76 -3.35 8.59
N ALA A 200 -7.57 -4.40 8.72
CA ALA A 200 -9.01 -4.25 8.73
C ALA A 200 -9.44 -3.55 10.03
N ALA A 201 -10.28 -2.53 9.90
CA ALA A 201 -10.91 -1.94 11.07
C ALA A 201 -11.83 -2.98 11.74
N PRO A 202 -11.68 -3.26 13.04
CA PRO A 202 -12.59 -4.13 13.76
C PRO A 202 -14.03 -3.59 13.68
N SER A 203 -15.01 -4.47 13.55
CA SER A 203 -16.44 -4.10 13.45
C SER A 203 -16.96 -3.28 14.64
N SER A 204 -16.22 -3.26 15.74
CA SER A 204 -16.62 -2.63 17.01
C SER A 204 -15.78 -1.42 17.45
N GLY A 205 -14.73 -1.02 16.73
CA GLY A 205 -13.81 0.00 17.29
C GLY A 205 -12.99 0.84 16.34
N GLY A 206 -13.03 0.60 15.03
CA GLY A 206 -12.18 1.33 14.07
C GLY A 206 -10.68 0.97 14.18
N LEU A 207 -9.82 1.74 13.53
CA LEU A 207 -8.37 1.59 13.61
C LEU A 207 -7.84 1.98 15.01
N PRO A 208 -6.69 1.42 15.46
CA PRO A 208 -6.03 1.88 16.68
C PRO A 208 -5.83 3.40 16.65
N PRO A 209 -6.04 4.12 17.79
CA PRO A 209 -5.98 5.58 17.84
C PRO A 209 -4.70 6.18 17.23
N PHE A 210 -3.55 5.59 17.53
CA PHE A 210 -2.27 5.99 16.93
C PHE A 210 -2.27 5.83 15.41
N ALA A 211 -2.73 4.68 14.91
CA ALA A 211 -2.78 4.40 13.47
C ALA A 211 -3.75 5.37 12.76
N LEU A 212 -4.91 5.63 13.34
CA LEU A 212 -5.87 6.60 12.80
C LEU A 212 -5.25 7.99 12.70
N ALA A 213 -4.63 8.49 13.77
CA ALA A 213 -3.99 9.80 13.79
C ALA A 213 -2.83 9.89 12.77
N ARG A 214 -2.03 8.81 12.67
CA ARG A 214 -0.86 8.77 11.78
C ARG A 214 -1.28 8.69 10.30
N LEU A 215 -2.22 7.81 9.96
CA LEU A 215 -2.69 7.63 8.58
C LEU A 215 -3.50 8.83 8.09
N HIS A 216 -4.42 9.37 8.91
CA HIS A 216 -5.10 10.61 8.55
C HIS A 216 -4.11 11.78 8.43
N GLY A 217 -3.13 11.86 9.34
CA GLY A 217 -2.06 12.84 9.24
C GLY A 217 -1.23 12.72 7.96
N ALA A 218 -1.07 11.53 7.40
CA ALA A 218 -0.40 11.35 6.10
C ALA A 218 -1.18 12.02 4.96
N TRP A 219 -2.51 11.92 4.96
CA TRP A 219 -3.38 12.64 4.03
C TRP A 219 -3.33 14.16 4.21
N ALA A 220 -3.27 14.62 5.45
CA ALA A 220 -3.38 16.04 5.81
C ALA A 220 -2.05 16.82 5.78
N ARG A 221 -0.92 16.20 5.46
CA ARG A 221 0.42 16.85 5.43
C ARG A 221 0.91 17.21 4.03
N GLY A 222 0.02 17.26 3.07
CA GLY A 222 0.33 17.45 1.66
C GLY A 222 0.66 16.13 0.97
N ILE A 223 -0.27 15.67 0.15
CA ILE A 223 -0.13 14.46 -0.62
C ILE A 223 0.31 14.76 -2.05
N HIS A 224 0.87 13.75 -2.68
CA HIS A 224 1.37 13.85 -4.03
C HIS A 224 0.87 12.70 -4.88
N ALA A 225 0.58 12.99 -6.14
CA ALA A 225 0.41 11.98 -7.17
C ALA A 225 1.75 11.69 -7.86
N LEU A 226 1.87 10.49 -8.40
CA LEU A 226 2.86 10.11 -9.39
C LEU A 226 2.15 9.94 -10.73
N GLN A 227 2.78 10.35 -11.83
CA GLN A 227 2.14 10.37 -13.15
C GLN A 227 1.56 9.00 -13.54
N ARG A 228 2.29 7.91 -13.27
CA ARG A 228 1.86 6.53 -13.50
C ARG A 228 1.54 5.78 -12.20
N GLY A 229 1.38 6.49 -11.09
CA GLY A 229 1.01 5.93 -9.80
C GLY A 229 2.04 4.95 -9.24
N GLU A 230 1.57 3.80 -8.75
CA GLU A 230 2.40 2.77 -8.12
C GLU A 230 3.49 2.22 -9.05
N ASP A 231 3.20 2.05 -10.33
CA ASP A 231 4.16 1.50 -11.29
C ASP A 231 5.38 2.42 -11.46
N GLU A 232 5.20 3.74 -11.41
CA GLU A 232 6.33 4.70 -11.45
C GLU A 232 7.21 4.60 -10.22
N LEU A 233 6.62 4.37 -9.03
CA LEU A 233 7.37 4.17 -7.80
C LEU A 233 8.16 2.86 -7.84
N ALA A 234 7.54 1.78 -8.32
CA ALA A 234 8.19 0.49 -8.48
C ALA A 234 9.36 0.57 -9.47
N GLU A 235 9.16 1.19 -10.62
CA GLU A 235 10.21 1.42 -11.62
C GLU A 235 11.36 2.27 -11.07
N PHE A 236 11.05 3.33 -10.33
CA PHE A 236 12.09 4.13 -9.67
C PHE A 236 12.97 3.29 -8.75
N LEU A 237 12.38 2.40 -7.95
CA LEU A 237 13.15 1.53 -7.06
C LEU A 237 13.94 0.45 -7.83
N VAL A 238 13.34 -0.13 -8.87
CA VAL A 238 14.02 -1.08 -9.77
C VAL A 238 15.23 -0.44 -10.44
N GLU A 239 15.09 0.77 -11.00
CA GLU A 239 16.21 1.53 -11.55
C GLU A 239 17.36 1.71 -10.53
N ARG A 240 17.04 1.87 -9.25
CA ARG A 240 18.07 2.01 -8.19
C ARG A 240 18.72 0.69 -7.85
N ILE A 241 17.98 -0.41 -7.86
CA ILE A 241 18.53 -1.76 -7.66
C ILE A 241 19.52 -2.08 -8.79
N GLU A 242 19.12 -1.85 -10.03
CA GLU A 242 19.94 -2.15 -11.21
C GLU A 242 21.16 -1.21 -11.34
N ALA A 243 21.02 0.07 -10.98
CA ALA A 243 22.13 1.02 -10.93
C ALA A 243 23.24 0.62 -9.94
N HIS A 244 22.93 -0.26 -8.99
CA HIS A 244 23.87 -0.83 -8.03
C HIS A 244 24.12 -2.33 -8.27
N SER A 245 24.05 -2.76 -9.55
CA SER A 245 24.37 -4.13 -10.00
C SER A 245 23.44 -5.22 -9.44
N GLY A 246 22.24 -4.86 -8.98
CA GLY A 246 21.17 -5.83 -8.72
C GLY A 246 20.53 -6.30 -10.03
N LEU A 247 19.90 -7.46 -10.01
CA LEU A 247 19.18 -8.03 -11.14
C LEU A 247 17.68 -8.11 -10.82
N CYS A 248 16.84 -7.51 -11.65
CA CYS A 248 15.38 -7.55 -11.48
C CYS A 248 14.72 -8.37 -12.59
N ARG A 249 13.98 -9.42 -12.21
CA ARG A 249 13.17 -10.28 -13.07
C ARG A 249 11.72 -10.21 -12.58
N LEU A 250 11.03 -9.12 -12.88
CA LEU A 250 9.71 -8.85 -12.32
C LEU A 250 8.61 -9.79 -12.84
N ASN A 251 8.83 -10.43 -13.98
CA ASN A 251 7.90 -11.41 -14.56
C ASN A 251 8.20 -12.86 -14.15
N SER A 252 9.24 -13.06 -13.34
CA SER A 252 9.63 -14.38 -12.86
C SER A 252 9.10 -14.63 -11.46
N ARG A 253 8.86 -15.91 -11.12
CA ARG A 253 8.48 -16.35 -9.80
C ARG A 253 9.33 -17.51 -9.30
N ALA A 254 9.39 -17.67 -7.99
CA ALA A 254 9.94 -18.83 -7.35
C ALA A 254 8.90 -19.95 -7.32
N SER A 255 9.29 -21.15 -7.71
CA SER A 255 8.48 -22.37 -7.59
C SER A 255 8.78 -23.13 -6.29
N LYS A 256 9.98 -22.94 -5.72
CA LYS A 256 10.40 -23.65 -4.50
C LYS A 256 11.46 -22.86 -3.72
N ILE A 257 11.37 -22.92 -2.39
CA ILE A 257 12.40 -22.46 -1.46
C ILE A 257 13.17 -23.68 -0.96
N ILE A 258 14.49 -23.67 -1.13
CA ILE A 258 15.36 -24.75 -0.66
C ILE A 258 15.81 -24.44 0.77
N VAL A 259 15.57 -25.40 1.65
CA VAL A 259 15.94 -25.30 3.07
C VAL A 259 16.96 -26.36 3.41
N GLU A 260 18.09 -25.94 3.96
CA GLU A 260 19.13 -26.83 4.46
C GLU A 260 19.43 -26.51 5.92
N ARG A 261 19.48 -27.54 6.77
CA ARG A 261 19.78 -27.40 8.20
C ARG A 261 18.89 -26.35 8.91
N GLY A 262 17.61 -26.24 8.48
CA GLY A 262 16.64 -25.32 9.07
C GLY A 262 16.77 -23.85 8.62
N ALA A 263 17.61 -23.55 7.64
CA ALA A 263 17.81 -22.22 7.09
C ALA A 263 17.63 -22.22 5.56
N VAL A 264 17.26 -21.09 4.99
CA VAL A 264 17.21 -20.93 3.53
C VAL A 264 18.62 -21.11 2.93
N SER A 265 18.73 -21.89 1.87
CA SER A 265 19.97 -22.11 1.11
C SER A 265 19.85 -21.71 -0.36
N GLY A 266 18.64 -21.60 -0.90
CA GLY A 266 18.41 -21.19 -2.28
C GLY A 266 16.93 -21.12 -2.64
N VAL A 267 16.70 -20.77 -3.90
CA VAL A 267 15.36 -20.67 -4.53
C VAL A 267 15.43 -21.29 -5.91
N VAL A 268 14.40 -22.03 -6.31
CA VAL A 268 14.22 -22.50 -7.68
C VAL A 268 13.27 -21.53 -8.38
N GLU A 269 13.72 -20.94 -9.49
CA GLU A 269 12.90 -20.10 -10.35
C GLU A 269 11.99 -20.99 -11.21
N GLU A 270 10.76 -20.59 -11.46
CA GLU A 270 9.84 -21.38 -12.29
C GLU A 270 10.40 -21.58 -13.70
N GLY A 271 10.28 -22.82 -14.20
CA GLY A 271 10.86 -23.24 -15.48
C GLY A 271 12.35 -23.56 -15.45
N GLU A 272 13.03 -23.36 -14.31
CA GLU A 272 14.44 -23.71 -14.15
C GLU A 272 14.57 -25.01 -13.33
N GLU A 273 15.56 -25.86 -13.69
CA GLU A 273 15.85 -27.10 -12.94
C GLU A 273 16.78 -26.86 -11.76
N HIS A 274 17.55 -25.79 -11.78
CA HIS A 274 18.63 -25.56 -10.82
C HIS A 274 18.31 -24.42 -9.87
N ALA A 275 18.58 -24.66 -8.59
CA ALA A 275 18.44 -23.65 -7.56
C ALA A 275 19.49 -22.55 -7.68
N VAL A 276 19.08 -21.32 -7.44
CA VAL A 276 19.96 -20.17 -7.21
C VAL A 276 20.22 -20.05 -5.72
N GLY A 277 21.50 -20.09 -5.31
CA GLY A 277 21.89 -20.08 -3.91
C GLY A 277 21.73 -18.70 -3.25
N THR A 278 21.28 -18.69 -2.00
CA THR A 278 21.25 -17.49 -1.14
C THR A 278 21.29 -17.85 0.33
N ALA A 279 21.78 -16.95 1.16
CA ALA A 279 21.71 -17.06 2.63
C ALA A 279 20.63 -16.15 3.25
N ASN A 280 20.02 -15.25 2.47
CA ASN A 280 18.98 -14.34 2.92
C ASN A 280 17.90 -14.21 1.84
N LEU A 281 16.66 -14.41 2.26
CA LEU A 281 15.47 -14.26 1.43
C LEU A 281 14.61 -13.14 2.02
N ILE A 282 14.20 -12.19 1.20
CA ILE A 282 13.24 -11.14 1.56
C ILE A 282 11.97 -11.40 0.77
N THR A 283 10.80 -11.27 1.39
CA THR A 283 9.54 -11.50 0.69
C THR A 283 8.38 -10.69 1.27
N ASP A 284 7.40 -10.38 0.44
CA ASP A 284 6.09 -9.86 0.82
C ASP A 284 5.01 -10.95 0.89
N LEU A 285 5.37 -12.19 0.63
CA LEU A 285 4.47 -13.32 0.78
C LEU A 285 4.13 -13.57 2.25
N PRO A 286 2.88 -13.92 2.57
CA PRO A 286 2.51 -14.31 3.92
C PRO A 286 3.20 -15.63 4.34
N GLY A 287 3.31 -15.83 5.66
CA GLY A 287 4.00 -17.01 6.22
C GLY A 287 3.46 -18.36 5.73
N GLU A 288 2.17 -18.44 5.43
CA GLU A 288 1.54 -19.65 4.86
C GLU A 288 2.07 -19.99 3.47
N SER A 289 2.18 -19.00 2.58
CA SER A 289 2.74 -19.20 1.22
C SER A 289 4.24 -19.55 1.26
N ILE A 290 4.98 -19.01 2.24
CA ILE A 290 6.38 -19.41 2.45
C ILE A 290 6.47 -20.88 2.87
N ALA A 291 5.57 -21.33 3.73
CA ALA A 291 5.51 -22.72 4.16
C ALA A 291 5.21 -23.67 2.98
N GLU A 292 4.30 -23.27 2.10
CA GLU A 292 3.99 -24.03 0.87
C GLU A 292 5.20 -24.10 -0.06
N LEU A 293 5.87 -22.99 -0.36
CA LEU A 293 7.05 -22.95 -1.21
C LEU A 293 8.24 -23.75 -0.63
N ALA A 294 8.29 -23.90 0.68
CA ALA A 294 9.34 -24.67 1.38
C ALA A 294 8.92 -26.14 1.65
N ASP A 295 7.78 -26.63 1.13
CA ASP A 295 7.24 -27.97 1.44
C ASP A 295 7.15 -28.23 2.96
N GLY A 296 6.87 -27.21 3.77
CA GLY A 296 6.84 -27.28 5.23
C GLY A 296 8.21 -27.46 5.92
N GLN A 297 9.31 -27.48 5.16
CA GLN A 297 10.64 -27.68 5.70
C GLN A 297 11.15 -26.47 6.49
N GLY A 298 11.94 -26.73 7.53
CA GLY A 298 12.60 -25.67 8.32
C GLY A 298 11.69 -24.94 9.30
N ILE A 299 10.40 -25.22 9.34
CA ILE A 299 9.44 -24.62 10.27
C ILE A 299 9.40 -25.44 11.56
N THR A 300 9.81 -24.82 12.67
CA THR A 300 9.74 -25.48 13.96
C THR A 300 8.31 -25.48 14.51
N PRO A 301 7.90 -26.53 15.29
CA PRO A 301 6.58 -26.54 15.94
C PRO A 301 6.36 -25.35 16.88
N SER A 302 7.41 -24.79 17.46
CA SER A 302 7.34 -23.58 18.28
C SER A 302 7.05 -22.34 17.45
N ALA A 303 7.74 -22.17 16.32
CA ALA A 303 7.49 -21.06 15.40
C ALA A 303 6.04 -21.11 14.87
N GLN A 304 5.56 -22.30 14.51
CA GLN A 304 4.22 -22.49 14.00
C GLN A 304 3.13 -22.13 15.05
N ARG A 305 3.35 -22.47 16.33
CA ARG A 305 2.40 -22.13 17.41
C ARG A 305 2.41 -20.66 17.80
N GLN A 306 3.54 -19.98 17.63
CA GLN A 306 3.70 -18.56 17.98
C GLN A 306 3.40 -17.62 16.82
N TRP A 307 3.24 -18.16 15.60
CA TRP A 307 2.95 -17.35 14.43
C TRP A 307 1.55 -16.77 14.50
N PRO A 308 1.38 -15.46 14.32
CA PRO A 308 0.05 -14.86 14.34
C PRO A 308 -0.79 -15.39 13.17
N ARG A 309 -2.04 -15.62 13.44
CA ARG A 309 -3.00 -15.93 12.39
C ARG A 309 -3.40 -14.63 11.69
N MET A 310 -3.11 -14.53 10.40
CA MET A 310 -3.53 -13.43 9.56
C MET A 310 -4.86 -13.78 8.90
N THR A 311 -5.96 -13.21 9.40
CA THR A 311 -7.28 -13.47 8.82
C THR A 311 -7.62 -12.36 7.83
N PRO A 312 -7.84 -12.67 6.54
CA PRO A 312 -8.31 -11.68 5.58
C PRO A 312 -9.78 -11.36 5.86
N MET A 313 -10.07 -10.11 6.19
CA MET A 313 -11.43 -9.66 6.57
C MET A 313 -12.14 -8.96 5.42
N THR A 314 -11.40 -8.21 4.63
CA THR A 314 -11.94 -7.29 3.62
C THR A 314 -11.02 -7.30 2.41
N GLY A 315 -11.60 -7.38 1.21
CA GLY A 315 -10.89 -7.20 -0.04
C GLY A 315 -11.00 -5.75 -0.53
N ARG A 316 -9.94 -5.23 -1.14
CA ARG A 316 -9.97 -3.98 -1.89
C ARG A 316 -10.52 -4.27 -3.27
N TYR A 317 -11.79 -4.02 -3.46
CA TYR A 317 -12.45 -4.20 -4.75
C TYR A 317 -12.42 -2.89 -5.53
N VAL A 318 -11.92 -2.92 -6.74
CA VAL A 318 -11.77 -1.74 -7.59
C VAL A 318 -12.57 -1.91 -8.88
N VAL A 319 -13.35 -0.89 -9.19
CA VAL A 319 -14.02 -0.72 -10.48
C VAL A 319 -13.41 0.48 -11.18
N SER A 320 -12.92 0.27 -12.38
CA SER A 320 -12.40 1.35 -13.25
C SER A 320 -13.47 1.74 -14.26
N LEU A 321 -13.75 3.04 -14.38
CA LEU A 321 -14.74 3.60 -15.29
C LEU A 321 -14.07 4.62 -16.22
N LEU A 322 -14.14 4.40 -17.52
CA LEU A 322 -13.76 5.39 -18.51
C LEU A 322 -14.99 6.26 -18.83
N VAL A 323 -14.86 7.58 -18.72
CA VAL A 323 -15.97 8.52 -18.85
C VAL A 323 -15.58 9.75 -19.68
N ASN A 324 -16.52 10.38 -20.36
CA ASN A 324 -16.31 11.71 -20.92
C ASN A 324 -16.29 12.75 -19.80
N LYS A 325 -15.36 13.72 -19.85
CA LYS A 325 -15.19 14.74 -18.81
C LYS A 325 -16.46 15.57 -18.57
N GLU A 326 -17.27 15.76 -19.60
CA GLU A 326 -18.55 16.49 -19.53
C GLU A 326 -19.57 15.85 -18.57
N GLY A 327 -19.43 14.55 -18.27
CA GLY A 327 -20.28 13.83 -17.31
C GLY A 327 -19.85 13.99 -15.86
N LEU A 328 -18.75 14.70 -15.60
CA LEU A 328 -18.20 14.88 -14.26
C LEU A 328 -18.48 16.30 -13.76
N PRO A 329 -18.71 16.47 -12.45
CA PRO A 329 -18.86 17.80 -11.88
C PRO A 329 -17.55 18.59 -11.95
N GLU A 330 -17.66 19.91 -12.14
CA GLU A 330 -16.53 20.84 -12.03
C GLU A 330 -16.69 21.71 -10.77
N PRO A 331 -15.64 21.76 -9.92
CA PRO A 331 -14.43 20.98 -9.94
C PRO A 331 -14.62 19.57 -9.31
N LEU A 332 -13.96 18.54 -9.87
CA LEU A 332 -13.81 17.23 -9.23
C LEU A 332 -12.32 17.03 -8.90
N SER A 333 -12.01 16.84 -7.63
CA SER A 333 -10.65 16.60 -7.17
C SER A 333 -10.06 15.31 -7.75
N GLU A 334 -8.74 15.22 -7.85
CA GLU A 334 -8.07 13.99 -8.27
C GLU A 334 -8.28 12.85 -7.25
N GLU A 335 -8.39 13.20 -5.96
CA GLU A 335 -8.69 12.29 -4.85
C GLU A 335 -10.01 12.70 -4.20
N SER A 336 -10.92 11.76 -4.00
CA SER A 336 -12.20 12.01 -3.34
C SER A 336 -12.65 10.83 -2.50
N PHE A 337 -13.29 11.10 -1.36
CA PHE A 337 -13.97 10.10 -0.56
C PHE A 337 -15.47 10.35 -0.61
N LEU A 338 -16.21 9.42 -1.18
CA LEU A 338 -17.66 9.46 -1.22
C LEU A 338 -18.19 8.71 -0.01
N VAL A 339 -18.88 9.41 0.86
CA VAL A 339 -19.48 8.85 2.07
C VAL A 339 -20.97 8.62 1.79
N SER A 340 -21.37 7.36 1.84
CA SER A 340 -22.76 6.96 1.65
C SER A 340 -23.64 7.30 2.86
N SER A 341 -24.94 7.28 2.68
CA SER A 341 -25.91 7.51 3.75
C SER A 341 -25.79 6.46 4.87
N ARG A 342 -25.81 6.90 6.10
CA ARG A 342 -25.24 6.30 7.29
C ARG A 342 -26.03 5.27 8.05
N THR A 343 -27.14 4.84 7.65
CA THR A 343 -27.92 3.89 8.43
C THR A 343 -28.39 2.72 7.59
N PRO A 344 -27.79 1.55 7.79
CA PRO A 344 -26.58 1.22 8.57
C PRO A 344 -25.27 1.57 7.81
N ARG A 345 -24.23 2.03 8.51
CA ARG A 345 -22.93 2.45 7.96
C ARG A 345 -22.23 1.40 7.06
N LEU A 346 -22.63 0.17 7.15
CA LEU A 346 -22.05 -0.97 6.43
C LEU A 346 -23.09 -1.63 5.50
N ASP A 347 -23.93 -0.84 4.83
CA ASP A 347 -24.73 -1.39 3.74
C ASP A 347 -23.82 -1.61 2.51
N PRO A 348 -23.44 -2.86 2.17
CA PRO A 348 -22.58 -3.10 1.03
C PRO A 348 -23.23 -2.72 -0.32
N ARG A 349 -24.53 -2.45 -0.34
CA ARG A 349 -25.26 -1.93 -1.51
C ARG A 349 -25.10 -0.44 -1.69
N ARG A 350 -24.58 0.27 -0.69
CA ARG A 350 -24.24 1.71 -0.71
C ARG A 350 -22.85 1.89 -0.11
N PRO A 351 -21.82 1.42 -0.80
CA PRO A 351 -20.45 1.44 -0.27
C PRO A 351 -19.93 2.87 -0.16
N ASP A 352 -19.09 3.11 0.85
CA ASP A 352 -18.18 4.24 0.84
C ASP A 352 -17.10 3.99 -0.22
N ILE A 353 -16.74 5.03 -0.98
CA ILE A 353 -15.84 4.91 -2.12
C ILE A 353 -14.63 5.84 -1.94
N HIS A 354 -13.43 5.30 -2.07
CA HIS A 354 -12.25 6.07 -2.44
C HIS A 354 -12.21 6.20 -3.95
N LEU A 355 -12.38 7.40 -4.46
CA LEU A 355 -12.43 7.70 -5.88
C LEU A 355 -11.18 8.46 -6.30
N GLN A 356 -10.46 7.91 -7.26
CA GLN A 356 -9.31 8.56 -7.88
C GLN A 356 -9.63 8.89 -9.34
N ARG A 357 -9.39 10.15 -9.74
CA ARG A 357 -9.58 10.61 -11.11
C ARG A 357 -8.23 10.75 -11.81
N PHE A 358 -8.07 10.07 -12.92
CA PHE A 358 -6.90 10.15 -13.79
C PHE A 358 -7.24 10.76 -15.14
N ASP A 359 -6.27 11.50 -15.68
CA ASP A 359 -6.29 11.87 -17.09
C ASP A 359 -5.56 10.77 -17.88
N PRO A 360 -6.24 10.03 -18.80
CA PRO A 360 -5.61 8.98 -19.60
C PRO A 360 -4.44 9.48 -20.43
N SER A 361 -4.39 10.76 -20.80
CA SER A 361 -3.27 11.34 -21.54
C SER A 361 -1.96 11.32 -20.77
N ARG A 362 -2.00 11.27 -19.44
CA ARG A 362 -0.79 11.12 -18.61
C ARG A 362 -0.16 9.72 -18.70
N LEU A 363 -0.92 8.74 -19.17
CA LEU A 363 -0.49 7.34 -19.28
C LEU A 363 0.12 7.00 -20.65
N ASP A 364 -0.08 7.84 -21.65
CA ASP A 364 0.40 7.64 -23.01
C ASP A 364 1.14 8.90 -23.48
N GLU A 365 2.47 8.81 -23.60
CA GLU A 365 3.31 9.91 -24.09
C GLU A 365 2.96 10.37 -25.52
N SER A 366 2.25 9.53 -26.27
CA SER A 366 1.79 9.81 -27.62
C SER A 366 0.39 10.45 -27.67
N ALA A 367 -0.35 10.48 -26.56
CA ALA A 367 -1.70 11.04 -26.52
C ALA A 367 -1.66 12.59 -26.54
N ALA A 368 -2.60 13.20 -27.27
CA ALA A 368 -2.77 14.64 -27.29
C ALA A 368 -2.95 15.20 -25.86
N ALA A 369 -2.34 16.34 -25.58
CA ALA A 369 -2.25 16.96 -24.26
C ALA A 369 -3.61 17.19 -23.53
N THR A 370 -4.74 17.00 -24.21
CA THR A 370 -6.10 17.10 -23.67
C THR A 370 -6.96 15.96 -24.18
N SER A 371 -7.05 14.87 -23.42
CA SER A 371 -8.07 13.86 -23.68
C SER A 371 -9.44 14.37 -23.23
N PRO A 372 -10.52 14.20 -24.02
CA PRO A 372 -11.88 14.49 -23.59
C PRO A 372 -12.38 13.49 -22.53
N GLN A 373 -11.59 12.47 -22.21
CA GLN A 373 -11.94 11.38 -21.32
C GLN A 373 -11.19 11.49 -19.98
N SER A 374 -11.79 10.94 -18.95
CA SER A 374 -11.20 10.71 -17.63
C SER A 374 -11.36 9.24 -17.25
N LEU A 375 -10.38 8.70 -16.56
CA LEU A 375 -10.47 7.40 -15.92
C LEU A 375 -10.79 7.61 -14.44
N LEU A 376 -11.91 7.07 -13.99
CA LEU A 376 -12.29 6.99 -12.59
C LEU A 376 -11.90 5.63 -12.05
N VAL A 377 -11.19 5.60 -10.94
CA VAL A 377 -10.81 4.37 -10.22
C VAL A 377 -11.54 4.41 -8.89
N ALA A 378 -12.60 3.62 -8.78
CA ALA A 378 -13.45 3.55 -7.60
C ALA A 378 -13.07 2.32 -6.77
N GLU A 379 -12.48 2.54 -5.61
CA GLU A 379 -12.11 1.50 -4.66
C GLU A 379 -13.12 1.43 -3.52
N ILE A 380 -13.57 0.23 -3.18
CA ILE A 380 -14.39 -0.05 -2.00
C ILE A 380 -13.75 -1.13 -1.14
N LEU A 381 -14.08 -1.11 0.14
CA LEU A 381 -13.70 -2.14 1.09
C LEU A 381 -14.81 -3.19 1.17
N LEU A 382 -14.68 -4.28 0.40
CA LEU A 382 -15.67 -5.33 0.28
C LEU A 382 -15.44 -6.40 1.36
N PRO A 383 -16.37 -6.63 2.31
CA PRO A 383 -16.23 -7.67 3.33
C PRO A 383 -16.13 -9.07 2.69
N LYS A 384 -15.18 -9.88 3.14
CA LYS A 384 -14.97 -11.25 2.61
C LYS A 384 -16.18 -12.16 2.83
N ARG A 385 -16.94 -11.93 3.90
CA ARG A 385 -18.22 -12.60 4.18
C ARG A 385 -19.37 -11.63 3.88
N GLY A 386 -19.47 -11.25 2.64
CA GLY A 386 -20.47 -10.30 2.18
C GLY A 386 -21.75 -10.99 1.73
N VAL A 387 -22.81 -10.20 1.68
CA VAL A 387 -24.13 -10.59 1.14
C VAL A 387 -24.18 -10.36 -0.37
N LEU A 388 -23.19 -9.66 -0.96
CA LEU A 388 -23.17 -9.31 -2.37
C LEU A 388 -22.30 -10.26 -3.18
N THR A 389 -22.78 -10.60 -4.36
CA THR A 389 -21.95 -11.13 -5.44
C THR A 389 -21.04 -10.03 -6.00
N LEU A 390 -19.99 -10.40 -6.74
CA LEU A 390 -19.12 -9.40 -7.38
C LEU A 390 -19.85 -8.58 -8.45
N TYR A 391 -20.87 -9.17 -9.11
CA TYR A 391 -21.76 -8.47 -10.01
C TYR A 391 -22.55 -7.36 -9.27
N GLU A 392 -23.20 -7.71 -8.16
CA GLU A 392 -23.94 -6.75 -7.34
C GLU A 392 -23.00 -5.68 -6.75
N ALA A 393 -21.75 -6.04 -6.40
CA ALA A 393 -20.76 -5.08 -5.92
C ALA A 393 -20.37 -4.07 -7.01
N ARG A 394 -20.17 -4.51 -8.27
CA ARG A 394 -19.94 -3.63 -9.41
C ARG A 394 -21.13 -2.69 -9.65
N GLU A 395 -22.34 -3.21 -9.62
CA GLU A 395 -23.56 -2.40 -9.75
C GLU A 395 -23.71 -1.39 -8.61
N ALA A 396 -23.43 -1.80 -7.38
CA ALA A 396 -23.50 -0.90 -6.21
C ALA A 396 -22.51 0.27 -6.31
N VAL A 397 -21.28 0.03 -6.78
CA VAL A 397 -20.30 1.09 -7.05
C VAL A 397 -20.84 2.08 -8.08
N ILE A 398 -21.33 1.58 -9.22
CA ILE A 398 -21.86 2.44 -10.29
C ILE A 398 -23.08 3.23 -9.82
N ALA A 399 -24.02 2.59 -9.13
CA ALA A 399 -25.20 3.25 -8.60
C ALA A 399 -24.84 4.35 -7.57
N THR A 400 -23.83 4.10 -6.73
CA THR A 400 -23.33 5.09 -5.77
C THR A 400 -22.70 6.27 -6.51
N LEU A 401 -21.90 6.03 -7.55
CA LEU A 401 -21.31 7.09 -8.36
C LEU A 401 -22.38 7.89 -9.11
N GLN A 402 -23.39 7.24 -9.72
CA GLN A 402 -24.49 7.90 -10.42
C GLN A 402 -25.35 8.75 -9.49
N SER A 403 -25.53 8.32 -8.24
CA SER A 403 -26.27 9.13 -7.24
C SER A 403 -25.54 10.42 -6.87
N ASN A 404 -24.20 10.44 -6.96
CA ASN A 404 -23.38 11.63 -6.69
C ASN A 404 -23.05 12.44 -7.94
N PHE A 405 -23.09 11.81 -9.12
CA PHE A 405 -22.78 12.42 -10.42
C PHE A 405 -23.95 12.21 -11.39
N PRO A 406 -24.98 13.08 -11.39
CA PRO A 406 -26.25 12.85 -12.09
C PRO A 406 -26.13 12.67 -13.61
N PHE A 407 -25.05 13.12 -14.23
CA PHE A 407 -24.84 13.01 -15.68
C PHE A 407 -23.92 11.85 -16.08
N LEU A 408 -23.42 11.08 -15.12
CA LEU A 408 -22.45 10.02 -15.35
C LEU A 408 -22.95 8.95 -16.32
N ASP A 409 -24.20 8.55 -16.21
CA ASP A 409 -24.83 7.51 -17.04
C ASP A 409 -24.74 7.77 -18.54
N ARG A 410 -24.93 9.04 -18.96
CA ARG A 410 -24.88 9.46 -20.37
C ARG A 410 -23.46 9.59 -20.93
N HIS A 411 -22.49 9.69 -20.05
CA HIS A 411 -21.09 9.94 -20.40
C HIS A 411 -20.17 8.75 -20.10
N LEU A 412 -20.75 7.64 -19.62
CA LEU A 412 -20.02 6.41 -19.37
C LEU A 412 -19.63 5.76 -20.69
N ILE A 413 -18.36 5.36 -20.82
CA ILE A 413 -17.80 4.75 -22.03
C ILE A 413 -17.54 3.27 -21.80
N ALA A 414 -16.84 2.92 -20.73
CA ALA A 414 -16.53 1.54 -20.41
C ALA A 414 -16.33 1.34 -18.91
N VAL A 415 -16.67 0.15 -18.40
CA VAL A 415 -16.51 -0.23 -17.00
C VAL A 415 -15.88 -1.61 -16.93
N ASP A 416 -14.81 -1.74 -16.15
CA ASP A 416 -14.17 -3.01 -15.90
C ASP A 416 -13.60 -3.11 -14.49
N SER A 417 -13.37 -4.37 -14.05
CA SER A 417 -12.61 -4.69 -12.85
C SER A 417 -11.73 -5.91 -13.13
N ALA A 418 -10.48 -5.87 -12.71
CA ALA A 418 -9.58 -7.02 -12.83
C ALA A 418 -9.96 -8.17 -11.87
N TYR A 419 -10.80 -7.91 -10.87
CA TYR A 419 -11.01 -8.80 -9.72
C TYR A 419 -12.25 -9.70 -9.81
N ASP A 420 -13.23 -9.35 -10.63
CA ASP A 420 -14.55 -10.02 -10.60
C ASP A 420 -14.77 -11.07 -11.68
N GLY A 421 -13.88 -11.13 -12.67
CA GLY A 421 -14.00 -12.07 -13.78
C GLY A 421 -15.21 -11.81 -14.69
N LEU A 422 -15.95 -10.71 -14.48
CA LEU A 422 -17.12 -10.37 -15.28
C LEU A 422 -16.71 -9.82 -16.64
N PRO A 423 -17.62 -9.85 -17.64
CA PRO A 423 -17.40 -9.17 -18.91
C PRO A 423 -17.12 -7.67 -18.72
N LEU A 424 -16.39 -7.07 -19.66
CA LEU A 424 -16.30 -5.62 -19.80
C LEU A 424 -17.69 -5.08 -20.18
N TRP A 425 -18.12 -4.02 -19.51
CA TRP A 425 -19.32 -3.29 -19.90
C TRP A 425 -18.94 -2.11 -20.80
N ASP A 426 -19.22 -2.22 -22.08
CA ASP A 426 -18.97 -1.19 -23.10
C ASP A 426 -20.25 -0.39 -23.37
N TYR A 427 -20.21 0.94 -23.20
CA TYR A 427 -21.32 1.86 -23.41
C TYR A 427 -21.09 2.75 -24.64
N SER A 428 -20.04 2.55 -25.41
CA SER A 428 -19.67 3.42 -26.56
C SER A 428 -20.75 3.49 -27.64
N SER A 429 -21.65 2.51 -27.72
CA SER A 429 -22.81 2.49 -28.64
C SER A 429 -24.07 3.18 -28.08
N GLY A 430 -24.00 3.76 -26.86
CA GLY A 430 -25.14 4.34 -26.15
C GLY A 430 -25.93 3.35 -25.29
N ASN A 431 -25.73 2.04 -25.45
CA ASN A 431 -26.31 1.00 -24.62
C ASN A 431 -25.20 0.09 -24.09
N ARG A 432 -25.43 -0.52 -22.92
CA ARG A 432 -24.50 -1.49 -22.34
C ARG A 432 -24.39 -2.73 -23.23
N VAL A 433 -23.17 -3.02 -23.67
CA VAL A 433 -22.79 -4.25 -24.36
C VAL A 433 -21.77 -4.98 -23.49
N GLU A 434 -21.95 -6.27 -23.29
CA GLU A 434 -21.01 -7.09 -22.52
C GLU A 434 -19.99 -7.73 -23.46
N VAL A 435 -18.70 -7.42 -23.25
CA VAL A 435 -17.58 -7.98 -24.02
C VAL A 435 -16.89 -9.05 -23.19
N ASP A 436 -16.84 -10.27 -23.74
CA ASP A 436 -16.30 -11.44 -23.03
C ASP A 436 -14.81 -11.24 -22.67
N ARG A 437 -14.45 -11.59 -21.45
CA ARG A 437 -13.08 -11.48 -20.90
C ARG A 437 -12.06 -12.42 -21.57
N VAL A 438 -12.48 -13.40 -22.31
CA VAL A 438 -11.58 -14.27 -23.12
C VAL A 438 -10.65 -13.45 -24.02
N HIS A 439 -11.06 -12.27 -24.43
CA HIS A 439 -10.25 -11.35 -25.25
C HIS A 439 -9.24 -10.53 -24.43
N CYS A 440 -9.33 -10.52 -23.11
CA CYS A 440 -8.39 -9.81 -22.25
C CYS A 440 -7.19 -10.71 -21.89
N LYS A 441 -6.02 -10.37 -22.43
CA LYS A 441 -4.78 -11.13 -22.17
C LYS A 441 -4.05 -10.69 -20.88
N GLU A 442 -4.37 -9.51 -20.36
CA GLU A 442 -3.63 -8.90 -19.25
C GLU A 442 -4.28 -9.16 -17.89
N THR A 443 -5.47 -9.75 -17.84
CA THR A 443 -6.16 -10.14 -16.59
C THR A 443 -6.51 -11.63 -16.58
N ALA A 444 -6.70 -12.19 -15.40
CA ALA A 444 -7.15 -13.58 -15.28
C ALA A 444 -8.62 -13.71 -15.72
N PRO A 445 -8.99 -14.73 -16.51
CA PRO A 445 -10.38 -14.91 -16.97
C PRO A 445 -11.41 -15.03 -15.83
N GLY A 446 -11.02 -15.66 -14.71
CA GLY A 446 -11.87 -15.81 -13.52
C GLY A 446 -11.75 -14.69 -12.48
N GLY A 447 -11.05 -13.60 -12.83
CA GLY A 447 -10.71 -12.52 -11.89
C GLY A 447 -9.39 -12.78 -11.14
N GLU A 448 -8.78 -11.70 -10.70
CA GLU A 448 -7.54 -11.70 -9.92
C GLU A 448 -7.86 -11.69 -8.41
N PRO A 449 -6.95 -12.16 -7.55
CA PRO A 449 -7.12 -12.03 -6.11
C PRO A 449 -7.08 -10.55 -5.70
N MET A 450 -8.08 -10.10 -4.93
CA MET A 450 -8.10 -8.74 -4.38
C MET A 450 -7.01 -8.56 -3.32
N PRO A 451 -6.36 -7.39 -3.27
CA PRO A 451 -5.54 -7.02 -2.11
C PRO A 451 -6.38 -7.09 -0.83
N GLN A 452 -5.82 -7.65 0.24
CA GLN A 452 -6.56 -7.92 1.48
C GLN A 452 -6.21 -6.92 2.57
N LEU A 453 -7.21 -6.59 3.40
CA LEU A 453 -7.01 -6.02 4.72
C LEU A 453 -7.04 -7.14 5.77
N TRP A 454 -6.09 -7.10 6.69
CA TRP A 454 -5.79 -8.19 7.59
C TRP A 454 -6.26 -7.92 9.02
N ASN A 455 -6.73 -8.96 9.69
CA ASN A 455 -6.92 -8.98 11.13
C ASN A 455 -5.90 -9.95 11.75
N PRO A 456 -4.80 -9.45 12.33
CA PRO A 456 -3.81 -10.28 13.01
C PRO A 456 -4.32 -10.76 14.38
N GLN A 457 -4.10 -12.06 14.71
CA GLN A 457 -4.48 -12.65 16.00
C GLN A 457 -3.35 -13.54 16.51
N PRO A 458 -2.73 -13.20 17.66
CA PRO A 458 -2.88 -11.94 18.40
C PRO A 458 -2.28 -10.75 17.63
N VAL A 459 -2.78 -9.57 17.90
CA VAL A 459 -2.17 -8.33 17.41
C VAL A 459 -0.81 -8.18 18.06
N GLY A 460 0.21 -7.85 17.25
CA GLY A 460 1.59 -7.78 17.71
C GLY A 460 1.96 -6.45 18.36
N PHE A 461 3.22 -6.07 18.22
CA PHE A 461 3.84 -4.93 18.87
C PHE A 461 3.01 -3.64 18.77
N LEU A 462 2.66 -3.07 19.92
CA LEU A 462 1.94 -1.80 20.09
C LEU A 462 0.54 -1.75 19.44
N GLY A 463 -0.07 -2.88 19.13
CA GLY A 463 -1.34 -2.90 18.40
C GLY A 463 -1.21 -2.60 16.90
N LEU A 464 0.01 -2.51 16.37
CA LEU A 464 0.29 -2.09 15.01
C LEU A 464 0.81 -3.23 14.11
N ALA A 465 1.43 -4.24 14.73
CA ALA A 465 2.11 -5.34 14.04
C ALA A 465 1.21 -6.56 13.86
N GLY A 466 1.45 -7.26 12.77
CA GLY A 466 0.93 -8.58 12.48
C GLY A 466 2.04 -9.65 12.50
N GLU A 467 2.48 -10.13 11.33
CA GLU A 467 3.54 -11.11 11.21
C GLU A 467 4.89 -10.55 11.70
N PRO A 468 5.75 -11.39 12.28
CA PRO A 468 7.07 -10.96 12.71
C PRO A 468 7.96 -10.65 11.50
N LEU A 469 8.88 -9.70 11.66
CA LEU A 469 9.85 -9.30 10.64
C LEU A 469 10.77 -10.47 10.21
N ARG A 470 11.06 -11.40 11.11
CA ARG A 470 11.78 -12.63 10.79
C ARG A 470 10.79 -13.73 10.43
N GLY A 471 10.92 -14.26 9.22
CA GLY A 471 10.06 -15.34 8.70
C GLY A 471 10.13 -16.63 9.52
N PRO A 472 9.24 -17.60 9.18
CA PRO A 472 9.15 -18.87 9.93
C PRO A 472 10.38 -19.76 9.77
N ILE A 473 11.21 -19.51 8.74
CA ILE A 473 12.45 -20.24 8.43
C ILE A 473 13.63 -19.29 8.60
N ALA A 474 14.72 -19.78 9.17
CA ALA A 474 15.92 -18.97 9.39
C ALA A 474 16.48 -18.42 8.06
N GLY A 475 16.84 -17.14 8.03
CA GLY A 475 17.32 -16.46 6.84
C GLY A 475 16.21 -15.87 5.95
N ILE A 476 14.95 -16.05 6.29
CA ILE A 476 13.81 -15.39 5.62
C ILE A 476 13.38 -14.17 6.42
N TYR A 477 13.08 -13.08 5.71
CA TYR A 477 12.63 -11.81 6.27
C TYR A 477 11.39 -11.33 5.52
N LEU A 478 10.38 -10.86 6.28
CA LEU A 478 9.13 -10.34 5.72
C LEU A 478 9.19 -8.82 5.60
N THR A 479 8.69 -8.31 4.47
CA THR A 479 8.62 -6.86 4.18
C THR A 479 7.25 -6.43 3.65
N GLY A 480 6.30 -7.34 3.59
CA GLY A 480 4.97 -7.09 3.07
C GLY A 480 4.06 -6.32 4.03
N SER A 481 2.88 -6.04 3.54
CA SER A 481 1.79 -5.34 4.25
C SER A 481 1.30 -6.08 5.51
N THR A 482 1.67 -7.34 5.72
CA THR A 482 1.28 -8.16 6.88
C THR A 482 2.11 -7.90 8.14
N VAL A 483 3.28 -7.23 8.02
CA VAL A 483 4.21 -7.03 9.15
C VAL A 483 3.83 -5.84 10.04
N LEU A 484 3.56 -4.67 9.45
CA LEU A 484 3.05 -3.48 10.14
C LEU A 484 1.77 -2.98 9.44
N PRO A 485 0.71 -3.80 9.41
CA PRO A 485 -0.48 -3.51 8.60
C PRO A 485 -1.18 -2.21 9.01
N ALA A 486 -1.11 -1.81 10.27
CA ALA A 486 -1.77 -0.61 10.77
C ALA A 486 -1.17 0.71 10.24
N LEU A 487 0.04 0.68 9.67
CA LEU A 487 0.75 1.88 9.22
C LEU A 487 0.82 2.03 7.68
N GLY A 488 0.17 1.14 6.92
CA GLY A 488 0.15 1.22 5.46
C GLY A 488 1.53 1.32 4.83
N GLN A 489 1.71 2.21 3.84
CA GLN A 489 2.97 2.42 3.14
C GLN A 489 4.15 2.77 4.06
N GLU A 490 3.92 3.56 5.11
CA GLU A 490 4.96 3.90 6.08
C GLU A 490 5.43 2.67 6.86
N GLY A 491 4.52 1.77 7.20
CA GLY A 491 4.82 0.49 7.82
C GLY A 491 5.75 -0.37 6.95
N GLU A 492 5.48 -0.47 5.66
CA GLU A 492 6.34 -1.19 4.72
C GLU A 492 7.76 -0.60 4.65
N LEU A 493 7.89 0.73 4.65
CA LEU A 493 9.19 1.41 4.63
C LEU A 493 9.99 1.22 5.94
N LEU A 494 9.32 1.24 7.09
CA LEU A 494 9.93 0.95 8.39
C LEU A 494 10.47 -0.48 8.43
N VAL A 495 9.67 -1.43 7.94
CA VAL A 495 10.06 -2.84 7.84
C VAL A 495 11.23 -3.01 6.87
N ALA A 496 11.19 -2.38 5.69
CA ALA A 496 12.26 -2.41 4.70
C ALA A 496 13.61 -1.93 5.28
N THR A 497 13.60 -0.79 5.98
CA THR A 497 14.80 -0.26 6.63
C THR A 497 15.30 -1.17 7.75
N SER A 498 14.40 -1.78 8.52
CA SER A 498 14.72 -2.74 9.58
C SER A 498 15.37 -4.02 9.01
N VAL A 499 14.80 -4.60 7.95
CA VAL A 499 15.35 -5.78 7.27
C VAL A 499 16.72 -5.50 6.67
N ALA A 500 16.84 -4.39 5.94
CA ALA A 500 18.12 -4.00 5.34
C ALA A 500 19.22 -3.84 6.40
N ARG A 501 18.88 -3.28 7.57
CA ARG A 501 19.78 -3.15 8.72
C ARG A 501 20.17 -4.51 9.32
N LEU A 502 19.21 -5.42 9.52
CA LEU A 502 19.50 -6.77 10.05
C LEU A 502 20.48 -7.51 9.17
N ILE A 503 20.26 -7.54 7.87
CA ILE A 503 21.11 -8.22 6.91
C ILE A 503 22.50 -7.56 6.88
N THR A 504 22.58 -6.24 6.86
CA THR A 504 23.84 -5.51 6.87
C THR A 504 24.66 -5.79 8.13
N ARG A 505 24.04 -5.79 9.32
CA ARG A 505 24.71 -6.12 10.58
C ARG A 505 25.24 -7.54 10.60
N LYS A 506 24.47 -8.52 10.14
CA LYS A 506 24.85 -9.93 10.07
C LYS A 506 26.08 -10.16 9.16
N HIS A 507 26.20 -9.37 8.10
CA HIS A 507 27.26 -9.54 7.10
C HIS A 507 28.33 -8.43 7.11
N GLY A 508 28.34 -7.56 8.10
CA GLY A 508 29.25 -6.41 8.17
C GLY A 508 30.74 -6.74 8.08
N THR A 509 31.18 -7.87 8.64
CA THR A 509 32.57 -8.33 8.55
C THR A 509 32.92 -8.76 7.12
N ARG A 510 32.01 -9.45 6.43
CA ARG A 510 32.20 -9.94 5.05
C ARG A 510 32.27 -8.78 4.06
N GLN A 511 31.47 -7.74 4.25
CA GLN A 511 31.50 -6.53 3.42
C GLN A 511 32.81 -5.74 3.60
N ARG A 512 33.30 -5.61 4.84
CA ARG A 512 34.58 -4.94 5.10
C ARG A 512 35.72 -5.66 4.40
N MET A 513 35.76 -7.00 4.44
CA MET A 513 36.76 -7.78 3.72
C MET A 513 36.67 -7.61 2.21
N ARG A 514 35.46 -7.61 1.62
CA ARG A 514 35.27 -7.33 0.18
C ARG A 514 35.81 -5.96 -0.21
N ARG A 515 35.41 -4.91 0.49
CA ARG A 515 35.89 -3.54 0.21
C ARG A 515 37.42 -3.44 0.28
N GLN A 516 38.03 -4.09 1.26
CA GLN A 516 39.50 -4.13 1.36
C GLN A 516 40.17 -4.92 0.24
N MET A 517 39.53 -5.97 -0.27
CA MET A 517 40.03 -6.69 -1.45
C MET A 517 39.95 -5.86 -2.73
N TRP A 518 38.82 -5.18 -2.95
CA TRP A 518 38.65 -4.32 -4.13
C TRP A 518 39.62 -3.13 -4.12
N SER A 519 39.76 -2.44 -2.99
CA SER A 519 40.73 -1.34 -2.88
C SER A 519 42.20 -1.77 -3.06
N ARG A 520 42.54 -3.04 -2.87
CA ARG A 520 43.88 -3.56 -3.17
C ARG A 520 44.05 -3.89 -4.65
N VAL A 521 42.99 -4.35 -5.33
CA VAL A 521 43.04 -4.66 -6.77
C VAL A 521 43.06 -3.38 -7.62
N GLU A 522 42.53 -2.27 -7.14
CA GLU A 522 42.61 -0.98 -7.83
C GLU A 522 43.93 -0.23 -7.56
N ALA A 523 44.73 -0.68 -6.59
CA ALA A 523 46.03 -0.09 -6.23
C ALA A 523 47.24 -0.82 -6.85
N ASP A 524 47.06 -2.01 -7.43
CA ASP A 524 48.02 -2.77 -8.23
C ASP A 524 47.67 -2.57 -9.74
#